data_3236460d40213d368d15e1698cb0e0f8
#
_entry.id   3236460d40213d368d15e1698cb0e0f8
#
_cell.length_a   1.000
_cell.length_b   1.000
_cell.length_c   1.000
_cell.angle_alpha   90.00
_cell.angle_beta   90.00
_cell.angle_gamma   90.00
#
_symmetry.space_group_name_H-M   'P 1'
#
loop_
_entity.id
_entity.type
_entity.pdbx_description
1 polymer ?
#
loop_
_entity_poly.entity_id
_entity_poly.type
_entity_poly.pdbx_seq_one_letter_code
_entity_poly.pdbx_strand_id
1 'polypeptide(L)'
;TAEFDLFIKEATREMTTKAGQKCTAVRRLLVPANLVEDVQIALGQRLSTVIIGDPNVEGVRMGALANKDQVKEVSGKVQELSKTQEIVFGNLDDFDVKGADKNKGAFISPILFLNSDPFKYTDCHNIEAFGPVSTIIPYNNLDEAIELARMGKGSLCCSVVTADDDFARDFVIGAASMHGRILILNSDCAKESTGHGSPLPMLIHGGPGRAGGGEEMGGKRGVLHYMQRTAIQGSPTTLTHITQQYQYGGKQWEDNIHPFRKHFEELKIGETYITAKHTVKEADITNFANVSGDNFYAHMDATSLDGTIFEGRVAHGYFILSKAAGLFVDARKGPVLLNYGLDECRFVKPVYPGMTIGVKFTCKEKISQEKRDEEDIAKGIVRWLVDVYDQTGETVAIATILTMVKKLNQE
;
A
#
# COMPACT_ATOMS: atom_id res chain seq x y z
N THR A 1 2.36 21.61 -2.92
CA THR A 1 1.32 20.58 -2.73
C THR A 1 1.53 19.89 -1.39
N ALA A 2 0.50 19.19 -0.90
CA ALA A 2 0.59 18.42 0.36
C ALA A 2 1.69 17.36 0.28
N GLU A 3 1.87 16.71 -0.87
CA GLU A 3 2.90 15.71 -1.13
C GLU A 3 4.30 16.32 -1.14
N PHE A 4 4.48 17.54 -1.66
CA PHE A 4 5.75 18.23 -1.61
C PHE A 4 6.19 18.48 -0.16
N ASP A 5 5.31 19.05 0.67
CA ASP A 5 5.60 19.32 2.09
C ASP A 5 5.86 18.02 2.86
N LEU A 6 5.13 16.96 2.53
CA LEU A 6 5.31 15.64 3.09
C LEU A 6 6.68 15.05 2.73
N PHE A 7 7.09 15.16 1.45
CA PHE A 7 8.41 14.73 0.99
C PHE A 7 9.53 15.46 1.75
N ILE A 8 9.46 16.79 1.85
CA ILE A 8 10.48 17.60 2.56
C ILE A 8 10.55 17.21 4.04
N LYS A 9 9.39 17.00 4.69
CA LYS A 9 9.32 16.59 6.09
C LYS A 9 9.96 15.21 6.30
N GLU A 10 9.58 14.22 5.51
CA GLU A 10 10.04 12.86 5.68
C GLU A 10 11.51 12.70 5.27
N ALA A 11 11.97 13.34 4.20
CA ALA A 11 13.37 13.34 3.79
C ALA A 11 14.26 13.93 4.90
N THR A 12 13.89 15.08 5.48
CA THR A 12 14.62 15.68 6.61
C THR A 12 14.66 14.73 7.81
N ARG A 13 13.52 14.13 8.17
CA ARG A 13 13.43 13.19 9.28
C ARG A 13 14.36 11.99 9.08
N GLU A 14 14.32 11.39 7.89
CA GLU A 14 15.11 10.21 7.58
C GLU A 14 16.61 10.48 7.46
N MET A 15 17.01 11.69 7.04
CA MET A 15 18.41 12.13 7.05
C MET A 15 18.96 12.32 8.47
N THR A 16 18.16 12.84 9.40
CA THR A 16 18.65 13.33 10.70
C THR A 16 18.37 12.40 11.87
N THR A 17 17.39 11.47 11.74
CA THR A 17 17.10 10.48 12.79
C THR A 17 18.33 9.60 13.04
N LYS A 18 18.76 9.51 14.31
CA LYS A 18 19.99 8.82 14.73
C LYS A 18 21.23 9.34 13.97
N ALA A 19 21.26 10.63 13.67
CA ALA A 19 22.31 11.26 12.86
C ALA A 19 22.56 10.54 11.51
N GLY A 20 21.48 10.01 10.89
CA GLY A 20 21.58 9.24 9.65
C GLY A 20 22.25 7.87 9.78
N GLN A 21 22.64 7.44 10.97
CA GLN A 21 23.26 6.13 11.21
C GLN A 21 22.19 5.05 11.46
N LYS A 22 21.42 4.78 10.44
CA LYS A 22 20.50 3.64 10.41
C LYS A 22 20.49 3.02 9.01
N CYS A 23 20.26 1.71 8.95
CA CYS A 23 20.29 0.92 7.72
C CYS A 23 19.26 1.37 6.68
N THR A 24 18.18 2.00 7.12
CA THR A 24 17.10 2.53 6.25
C THR A 24 17.17 4.03 6.04
N ALA A 25 18.22 4.73 6.50
CA ALA A 25 18.32 6.18 6.28
C ALA A 25 18.36 6.50 4.78
N VAL A 26 17.66 7.56 4.39
CA VAL A 26 17.61 8.00 3.00
C VAL A 26 18.96 8.53 2.56
N ARG A 27 19.51 7.98 1.48
CA ARG A 27 20.78 8.39 0.87
C ARG A 27 20.58 9.07 -0.48
N ARG A 28 19.55 8.67 -1.20
CA ARG A 28 19.25 9.14 -2.55
C ARG A 28 17.84 9.70 -2.60
N LEU A 29 17.71 10.92 -3.03
CA LEU A 29 16.45 11.64 -3.18
C LEU A 29 16.21 11.87 -4.67
N LEU A 30 15.45 10.96 -5.30
CA LEU A 30 15.08 11.08 -6.70
C LEU A 30 13.97 12.12 -6.82
N VAL A 31 14.19 13.16 -7.62
CA VAL A 31 13.31 14.33 -7.70
C VAL A 31 13.03 14.65 -9.19
N PRO A 32 11.77 14.91 -9.59
CA PRO A 32 11.49 15.42 -10.93
C PRO A 32 12.36 16.64 -11.25
N ALA A 33 12.97 16.67 -12.44
CA ALA A 33 13.95 17.70 -12.81
C ALA A 33 13.42 19.14 -12.67
N ASN A 34 12.13 19.35 -12.91
CA ASN A 34 11.46 20.64 -12.75
C ASN A 34 11.20 21.06 -11.28
N LEU A 35 11.43 20.18 -10.30
CA LEU A 35 11.24 20.46 -8.87
C LEU A 35 12.56 20.49 -8.10
N VAL A 36 13.70 20.27 -8.74
CA VAL A 36 15.01 20.14 -8.07
C VAL A 36 15.36 21.42 -7.28
N GLU A 37 15.19 22.59 -7.86
CA GLU A 37 15.49 23.87 -7.22
C GLU A 37 14.58 24.09 -5.99
N ASP A 38 13.28 23.87 -6.13
CA ASP A 38 12.32 24.03 -5.03
C ASP A 38 12.62 23.04 -3.88
N VAL A 39 12.95 21.79 -4.20
CA VAL A 39 13.33 20.77 -3.23
C VAL A 39 14.64 21.13 -2.53
N GLN A 40 15.64 21.59 -3.26
CA GLN A 40 16.92 22.02 -2.72
C GLN A 40 16.73 23.16 -1.71
N ILE A 41 15.97 24.19 -2.06
CA ILE A 41 15.68 25.34 -1.21
C ILE A 41 14.91 24.88 0.04
N ALA A 42 13.83 24.13 -0.13
CA ALA A 42 12.97 23.72 0.98
C ALA A 42 13.68 22.75 1.94
N LEU A 43 14.46 21.79 1.44
CA LEU A 43 15.27 20.90 2.27
C LEU A 43 16.36 21.68 3.01
N GLY A 44 17.08 22.59 2.33
CA GLY A 44 18.10 23.43 2.95
C GLY A 44 17.53 24.26 4.10
N GLN A 45 16.38 24.92 3.88
CA GLN A 45 15.68 25.69 4.91
C GLN A 45 15.26 24.80 6.09
N ARG A 46 14.73 23.60 5.83
CA ARG A 46 14.31 22.71 6.89
C ARG A 46 15.48 22.08 7.64
N LEU A 47 16.56 21.71 6.97
CA LEU A 47 17.77 21.18 7.59
C LEU A 47 18.47 22.24 8.45
N SER A 48 18.43 23.53 8.09
CA SER A 48 18.97 24.64 8.90
C SER A 48 18.27 24.79 10.25
N THR A 49 17.05 24.30 10.41
CA THR A 49 16.33 24.28 11.69
C THR A 49 16.68 23.12 12.59
N VAL A 50 17.49 22.16 12.12
CA VAL A 50 17.89 20.98 12.90
C VAL A 50 18.99 21.34 13.88
N ILE A 51 18.64 21.43 15.15
CA ILE A 51 19.60 21.72 16.21
C ILE A 51 20.40 20.45 16.52
N ILE A 52 21.71 20.55 16.35
CA ILE A 52 22.70 19.48 16.64
C ILE A 52 23.18 19.65 18.07
N GLY A 53 23.34 18.57 18.85
CA GLY A 53 23.87 18.70 20.20
C GLY A 53 23.60 17.52 21.11
N ASP A 54 23.65 17.76 22.42
CA ASP A 54 23.31 16.81 23.46
C ASP A 54 21.80 16.49 23.42
N PRO A 55 21.38 15.25 23.20
CA PRO A 55 19.97 14.87 23.16
C PRO A 55 19.18 15.17 24.45
N ASN A 56 19.84 15.38 25.58
CA ASN A 56 19.20 15.75 26.84
C ASN A 56 18.86 17.26 26.90
N VAL A 57 19.35 18.08 25.97
CA VAL A 57 19.07 19.51 25.93
C VAL A 57 17.85 19.79 25.09
N GLU A 58 16.92 20.54 25.67
CA GLU A 58 15.66 20.88 25.00
C GLU A 58 15.88 21.53 23.62
N GLY A 59 15.14 21.07 22.63
CA GLY A 59 15.19 21.54 21.26
C GLY A 59 16.24 20.84 20.36
N VAL A 60 17.18 20.09 20.93
CA VAL A 60 18.09 19.28 20.12
C VAL A 60 17.32 18.19 19.37
N ARG A 61 17.60 18.06 18.08
CA ARG A 61 16.93 17.10 17.17
C ARG A 61 17.88 16.07 16.57
N MET A 62 19.18 16.36 16.54
CA MET A 62 20.19 15.43 16.03
C MET A 62 21.37 15.35 17.01
N GLY A 63 21.68 14.15 17.49
CA GLY A 63 22.83 13.88 18.34
C GLY A 63 24.11 13.62 17.56
N ALA A 64 25.12 13.11 18.28
CA ALA A 64 26.39 12.71 17.70
C ALA A 64 26.29 11.39 16.91
N LEU A 65 27.25 11.15 16.04
CA LEU A 65 27.56 9.80 15.49
C LEU A 65 28.04 8.87 16.60
N ALA A 66 28.14 7.58 16.29
CA ALA A 66 28.53 6.55 17.27
C ALA A 66 29.90 6.83 17.92
N ASN A 67 30.87 7.32 17.14
CA ASN A 67 32.21 7.68 17.62
C ASN A 67 32.93 8.58 16.61
N LYS A 68 34.16 9.04 16.96
CA LYS A 68 34.99 9.90 16.11
C LYS A 68 35.54 9.21 14.85
N ASP A 69 35.70 7.91 14.87
CA ASP A 69 36.13 7.19 13.68
C ASP A 69 35.04 7.20 12.61
N GLN A 70 33.78 7.15 13.04
CA GLN A 70 32.64 7.35 12.13
C GLN A 70 32.59 8.76 11.55
N VAL A 71 32.96 9.79 12.33
CA VAL A 71 33.08 11.16 11.78
C VAL A 71 34.14 11.20 10.68
N LYS A 72 35.30 10.61 10.90
CA LYS A 72 36.38 10.54 9.87
C LYS A 72 35.94 9.80 8.63
N GLU A 73 35.27 8.66 8.80
CA GLU A 73 34.78 7.85 7.69
C GLU A 73 33.75 8.61 6.87
N VAL A 74 32.71 9.17 7.54
CA VAL A 74 31.67 9.95 6.86
C VAL A 74 32.24 11.17 6.16
N SER A 75 33.15 11.91 6.82
CA SER A 75 33.83 13.06 6.21
C SER A 75 34.66 12.67 5.00
N GLY A 76 35.37 11.53 5.06
CA GLY A 76 36.10 10.99 3.91
C GLY A 76 35.17 10.63 2.74
N LYS A 77 34.00 10.05 3.03
CA LYS A 77 32.98 9.75 2.00
C LYS A 77 32.34 11.02 1.43
N VAL A 78 32.12 12.04 2.23
CA VAL A 78 31.67 13.37 1.74
C VAL A 78 32.73 13.97 0.81
N GLN A 79 34.02 13.93 1.15
CA GLN A 79 35.08 14.40 0.27
C GLN A 79 35.19 13.57 -1.04
N GLU A 80 34.94 12.28 -0.97
CA GLU A 80 34.91 11.41 -2.15
C GLU A 80 33.76 11.79 -3.09
N LEU A 81 32.54 11.95 -2.55
CA LEU A 81 31.34 12.39 -3.28
C LEU A 81 31.50 13.78 -3.87
N SER A 82 32.16 14.71 -3.16
CA SER A 82 32.40 16.10 -3.63
C SER A 82 33.24 16.20 -4.91
N LYS A 83 33.89 15.12 -5.33
CA LYS A 83 34.64 15.13 -6.59
C LYS A 83 33.74 15.13 -7.83
N THR A 84 32.52 14.63 -7.69
CA THR A 84 31.58 14.43 -8.80
C THR A 84 30.21 15.06 -8.55
N GLN A 85 29.97 15.59 -7.35
CA GLN A 85 28.68 16.16 -6.94
C GLN A 85 28.92 17.49 -6.20
N GLU A 86 27.94 18.38 -6.26
CA GLU A 86 27.95 19.67 -5.58
C GLU A 86 27.33 19.56 -4.18
N ILE A 87 27.98 20.13 -3.16
CA ILE A 87 27.35 20.33 -1.84
C ILE A 87 26.44 21.56 -1.95
N VAL A 88 25.14 21.34 -1.82
CA VAL A 88 24.12 22.39 -1.89
C VAL A 88 23.61 22.83 -0.52
N PHE A 89 23.90 22.05 0.55
CA PHE A 89 23.63 22.42 1.93
C PHE A 89 24.59 21.71 2.88
N GLY A 90 24.98 22.43 3.94
CA GLY A 90 25.79 21.93 5.05
C GLY A 90 27.29 22.13 4.85
N ASN A 91 28.01 22.03 5.95
CA ASN A 91 29.47 22.17 6.00
C ASN A 91 30.03 21.24 7.08
N LEU A 92 31.15 20.60 6.81
CA LEU A 92 31.78 19.67 7.78
C LEU A 92 32.46 20.38 8.94
N ASP A 93 32.92 21.62 8.72
CA ASP A 93 33.75 22.36 9.66
C ASP A 93 32.98 23.50 10.37
N ASP A 94 32.02 24.10 9.68
CA ASP A 94 31.26 25.25 10.17
C ASP A 94 29.81 24.87 10.50
N PHE A 95 29.56 24.50 11.77
CA PHE A 95 28.24 24.25 12.34
C PHE A 95 28.28 24.37 13.86
N ASP A 96 27.15 24.68 14.46
CA ASP A 96 27.00 24.85 15.90
C ASP A 96 26.56 23.55 16.59
N VAL A 97 27.01 23.37 17.86
CA VAL A 97 26.60 22.24 18.70
C VAL A 97 26.04 22.77 20.01
N LYS A 98 24.81 22.41 20.34
CA LYS A 98 24.12 22.87 21.55
C LYS A 98 24.34 21.91 22.72
N GLY A 99 24.78 22.43 23.87
CA GLY A 99 24.87 21.68 25.11
C GLY A 99 26.02 20.66 25.18
N ALA A 100 26.94 20.67 24.22
CA ALA A 100 28.12 19.79 24.19
C ALA A 100 29.32 20.46 23.54
N ASP A 101 30.52 19.92 23.80
CA ASP A 101 31.77 20.36 23.16
C ASP A 101 31.92 19.67 21.78
N LYS A 102 31.83 20.48 20.72
CA LYS A 102 31.99 20.00 19.33
C LYS A 102 33.27 19.21 19.10
N ASN A 103 34.38 19.64 19.73
CA ASN A 103 35.71 19.04 19.53
C ASN A 103 35.89 17.70 20.28
N LYS A 104 35.13 17.54 21.37
CA LYS A 104 35.15 16.27 22.15
C LYS A 104 34.14 15.26 21.68
N GLY A 105 32.98 15.71 21.20
CA GLY A 105 31.92 14.84 20.66
C GLY A 105 32.19 14.38 19.22
N ALA A 106 31.35 13.45 18.77
CA ALA A 106 31.36 12.92 17.40
C ALA A 106 30.28 13.58 16.55
N PHE A 107 30.23 14.90 16.56
CA PHE A 107 29.19 15.66 15.84
C PHE A 107 29.56 15.90 14.39
N ILE A 108 28.55 15.96 13.52
CA ILE A 108 28.65 16.29 12.10
C ILE A 108 27.38 17.04 11.66
N SER A 109 27.53 17.97 10.71
CA SER A 109 26.39 18.65 10.10
C SER A 109 25.68 17.75 9.09
N PRO A 110 24.36 17.89 8.88
CA PRO A 110 23.71 17.34 7.72
C PRO A 110 24.31 17.90 6.43
N ILE A 111 24.59 17.01 5.47
CA ILE A 111 25.14 17.37 4.15
C ILE A 111 24.17 16.94 3.06
N LEU A 112 23.82 17.89 2.21
CA LEU A 112 22.97 17.62 1.04
C LEU A 112 23.76 17.88 -0.24
N PHE A 113 23.84 16.87 -1.08
CA PHE A 113 24.44 16.95 -2.41
C PHE A 113 23.39 17.13 -3.50
N LEU A 114 23.82 17.70 -4.62
CA LEU A 114 23.16 17.64 -5.91
C LEU A 114 24.05 16.89 -6.91
N ASN A 115 23.53 15.86 -7.51
CA ASN A 115 24.13 15.19 -8.66
C ASN A 115 23.34 15.53 -9.92
N SER A 116 23.83 16.47 -10.71
CA SER A 116 23.15 16.99 -11.90
C SER A 116 23.15 16.02 -13.11
N ASP A 117 24.04 15.03 -13.12
CA ASP A 117 24.13 14.02 -14.18
C ASP A 117 24.33 12.62 -13.58
N PRO A 118 23.26 12.01 -13.04
CA PRO A 118 23.35 10.79 -12.22
C PRO A 118 23.68 9.52 -13.02
N PHE A 119 23.51 9.55 -14.33
CA PHE A 119 23.90 8.43 -15.19
C PHE A 119 25.40 8.45 -15.53
N LYS A 120 26.01 9.62 -15.53
CA LYS A 120 27.44 9.82 -15.75
C LYS A 120 28.22 9.69 -14.43
N TYR A 121 27.79 10.37 -13.38
CA TYR A 121 28.43 10.41 -12.06
C TYR A 121 27.71 9.44 -11.13
N THR A 122 28.15 8.18 -11.11
CA THR A 122 27.45 7.10 -10.43
C THR A 122 27.85 6.90 -8.96
N ASP A 123 28.68 7.76 -8.41
CA ASP A 123 29.23 7.64 -7.06
C ASP A 123 28.14 7.62 -5.98
N CYS A 124 27.08 8.42 -6.12
CA CYS A 124 25.94 8.42 -5.19
C CYS A 124 25.17 7.07 -5.14
N HIS A 125 25.34 6.21 -6.12
CA HIS A 125 24.75 4.87 -6.14
C HIS A 125 25.67 3.81 -5.51
N ASN A 126 26.97 4.07 -5.41
CA ASN A 126 27.99 3.11 -4.99
C ASN A 126 28.62 3.44 -3.63
N ILE A 127 28.73 4.73 -3.27
CA ILE A 127 29.34 5.20 -2.04
C ILE A 127 28.25 5.48 -1.00
N GLU A 128 28.36 4.82 0.15
CA GLU A 128 27.49 5.07 1.29
C GLU A 128 28.25 5.87 2.36
N ALA A 129 27.85 7.12 2.58
CA ALA A 129 28.25 7.91 3.74
C ALA A 129 27.28 7.61 4.90
N PHE A 130 27.68 6.74 5.85
CA PHE A 130 26.79 6.28 6.92
C PHE A 130 26.64 7.33 8.04
N GLY A 131 26.01 8.45 7.66
CA GLY A 131 25.77 9.65 8.44
C GLY A 131 24.60 10.47 7.86
N PRO A 132 24.38 11.71 8.30
CA PRO A 132 23.29 12.57 7.83
C PRO A 132 23.60 13.16 6.43
N VAL A 133 23.83 12.30 5.45
CA VAL A 133 24.27 12.65 4.09
C VAL A 133 23.32 12.09 3.07
N SER A 134 22.80 12.93 2.18
CA SER A 134 21.92 12.54 1.08
C SER A 134 22.25 13.30 -0.20
N THR A 135 21.87 12.73 -1.35
CA THR A 135 22.05 13.32 -2.67
C THR A 135 20.70 13.52 -3.37
N ILE A 136 20.43 14.74 -3.83
CA ILE A 136 19.33 15.04 -4.76
C ILE A 136 19.76 14.55 -6.15
N ILE A 137 18.88 13.80 -6.81
CA ILE A 137 19.11 13.16 -8.10
C ILE A 137 17.93 13.50 -9.02
N PRO A 138 18.13 14.33 -10.07
CA PRO A 138 17.07 14.65 -11.01
C PRO A 138 16.69 13.47 -11.89
N TYR A 139 15.41 13.40 -12.27
CA TYR A 139 14.92 12.54 -13.34
C TYR A 139 13.88 13.27 -14.19
N ASN A 140 13.76 12.91 -15.48
CA ASN A 140 12.87 13.58 -16.42
C ASN A 140 11.55 12.83 -16.63
N ASN A 141 11.54 11.52 -16.42
CA ASN A 141 10.38 10.65 -16.61
C ASN A 141 10.44 9.42 -15.69
N LEU A 142 9.37 8.65 -15.69
CA LEU A 142 9.24 7.48 -14.83
C LEU A 142 10.30 6.40 -15.11
N ASP A 143 10.64 6.16 -16.37
CA ASP A 143 11.63 5.14 -16.74
C ASP A 143 13.01 5.49 -16.18
N GLU A 144 13.42 6.77 -16.24
CA GLU A 144 14.64 7.25 -15.59
C GLU A 144 14.59 7.08 -14.07
N ALA A 145 13.45 7.39 -13.44
CA ALA A 145 13.30 7.22 -11.99
C ALA A 145 13.46 5.74 -11.58
N ILE A 146 12.87 4.82 -12.35
CA ILE A 146 13.00 3.38 -12.14
C ILE A 146 14.46 2.93 -12.33
N GLU A 147 15.13 3.36 -13.39
CA GLU A 147 16.51 3.01 -13.64
C GLU A 147 17.45 3.53 -12.54
N LEU A 148 17.33 4.79 -12.13
CA LEU A 148 18.08 5.39 -11.04
C LEU A 148 17.84 4.65 -9.71
N ALA A 149 16.60 4.25 -9.42
CA ALA A 149 16.28 3.46 -8.24
C ALA A 149 17.04 2.12 -8.27
N ARG A 150 17.07 1.43 -9.41
CA ARG A 150 17.74 0.14 -9.63
C ARG A 150 19.26 0.23 -9.56
N MET A 151 19.88 1.36 -9.90
CA MET A 151 21.33 1.58 -9.82
C MET A 151 21.90 1.39 -8.41
N GLY A 152 21.06 1.46 -7.36
CA GLY A 152 21.46 1.11 -5.99
C GLY A 152 21.78 -0.37 -5.75
N LYS A 153 21.47 -1.26 -6.70
CA LYS A 153 21.79 -2.70 -6.68
C LYS A 153 21.24 -3.45 -5.46
N GLY A 154 20.13 -2.98 -4.95
CA GLY A 154 19.42 -3.55 -3.81
C GLY A 154 19.38 -2.63 -2.60
N SER A 155 18.22 -2.50 -1.98
CA SER A 155 18.03 -1.74 -0.74
C SER A 155 16.98 -2.39 0.17
N LEU A 156 17.06 -2.07 1.46
CA LEU A 156 16.08 -2.50 2.46
C LEU A 156 14.73 -1.83 2.25
N CYS A 157 14.74 -0.53 1.94
CA CYS A 157 13.53 0.26 1.82
C CYS A 157 13.67 1.35 0.75
N CYS A 158 12.57 1.60 0.05
CA CYS A 158 12.33 2.77 -0.80
C CYS A 158 11.04 3.43 -0.35
N SER A 159 10.93 4.75 -0.49
CA SER A 159 9.65 5.47 -0.34
C SER A 159 9.35 6.26 -1.60
N VAL A 160 8.09 6.24 -1.98
CA VAL A 160 7.54 7.04 -3.08
C VAL A 160 6.50 7.99 -2.50
N VAL A 161 6.70 9.28 -2.70
CA VAL A 161 5.75 10.30 -2.23
C VAL A 161 5.00 10.83 -3.44
N THR A 162 3.74 10.43 -3.59
CA THR A 162 2.91 10.79 -4.75
C THR A 162 1.42 10.64 -4.43
N ALA A 163 0.61 11.48 -5.03
CA ALA A 163 -0.85 11.33 -5.09
C ALA A 163 -1.33 10.70 -6.41
N ASP A 164 -0.40 10.39 -7.32
CA ASP A 164 -0.68 9.73 -8.60
C ASP A 164 -0.53 8.21 -8.44
N ASP A 165 -1.67 7.52 -8.45
CA ASP A 165 -1.73 6.06 -8.26
C ASP A 165 -1.17 5.29 -9.48
N ASP A 166 -1.27 5.84 -10.69
CA ASP A 166 -0.67 5.26 -11.90
C ASP A 166 0.86 5.31 -11.81
N PHE A 167 1.40 6.47 -11.46
CA PHE A 167 2.84 6.62 -11.20
C PHE A 167 3.33 5.64 -10.13
N ALA A 168 2.60 5.56 -9.00
CA ALA A 168 2.95 4.66 -7.89
C ALA A 168 2.98 3.20 -8.34
N ARG A 169 1.95 2.77 -9.08
CA ARG A 169 1.85 1.41 -9.61
C ARG A 169 3.01 1.07 -10.55
N ASP A 170 3.27 1.92 -11.53
CA ASP A 170 4.26 1.63 -12.56
C ASP A 170 5.68 1.70 -12.00
N PHE A 171 5.95 2.62 -11.07
CA PHE A 171 7.21 2.63 -10.32
C PHE A 171 7.40 1.34 -9.51
N VAL A 172 6.38 0.88 -8.78
CA VAL A 172 6.46 -0.37 -8.01
C VAL A 172 6.77 -1.55 -8.91
N ILE A 173 6.06 -1.69 -10.04
CA ILE A 173 6.29 -2.79 -11.00
C ILE A 173 7.73 -2.74 -11.54
N GLY A 174 8.23 -1.57 -11.88
CA GLY A 174 9.57 -1.39 -12.44
C GLY A 174 10.71 -1.57 -11.44
N ALA A 175 10.52 -1.15 -10.18
CA ALA A 175 11.59 -1.06 -9.19
C ALA A 175 11.52 -2.13 -8.07
N ALA A 176 10.41 -2.85 -7.90
CA ALA A 176 10.18 -3.76 -6.78
C ALA A 176 11.26 -4.83 -6.63
N SER A 177 11.83 -5.33 -7.73
CA SER A 177 12.89 -6.35 -7.72
C SER A 177 14.20 -5.89 -7.04
N MET A 178 14.35 -4.58 -6.79
CA MET A 178 15.55 -3.99 -6.17
C MET A 178 15.33 -3.49 -4.74
N HIS A 179 14.12 -3.67 -4.19
CA HIS A 179 13.78 -3.15 -2.85
C HIS A 179 13.07 -4.21 -2.01
N GLY A 180 13.47 -4.36 -0.76
CA GLY A 180 12.82 -5.28 0.18
C GLY A 180 11.42 -4.79 0.58
N ARG A 181 11.26 -3.46 0.71
CA ARG A 181 9.99 -2.80 1.00
C ARG A 181 9.88 -1.49 0.22
N ILE A 182 8.69 -1.23 -0.30
CA ILE A 182 8.34 0.09 -0.85
C ILE A 182 7.19 0.66 -0.02
N LEU A 183 7.40 1.87 0.51
CA LEU A 183 6.37 2.67 1.19
C LEU A 183 5.82 3.68 0.20
N ILE A 184 4.53 3.59 -0.09
CA ILE A 184 3.83 4.63 -0.86
C ILE A 184 3.19 5.60 0.14
N LEU A 185 3.54 6.86 0.04
CA LEU A 185 3.15 7.89 0.99
C LEU A 185 2.46 9.05 0.28
N ASN A 186 1.28 9.40 0.75
CA ASN A 186 0.50 10.55 0.30
C ASN A 186 -0.28 11.16 1.46
N SER A 187 -1.04 12.22 1.21
CA SER A 187 -1.87 12.89 2.21
C SER A 187 -2.89 11.96 2.89
N ASP A 188 -3.38 10.94 2.19
CA ASP A 188 -4.41 10.01 2.68
C ASP A 188 -3.91 9.08 3.77
N CYS A 189 -2.62 8.71 3.74
CA CYS A 189 -2.03 7.77 4.70
C CYS A 189 -0.94 8.36 5.60
N ALA A 190 -0.62 9.65 5.44
CA ALA A 190 0.51 10.30 6.12
C ALA A 190 0.42 10.26 7.66
N LYS A 191 -0.80 10.32 8.21
CA LYS A 191 -1.03 10.32 9.68
C LYS A 191 -0.84 8.95 10.30
N GLU A 192 -1.24 7.88 9.59
CA GLU A 192 -1.22 6.49 10.03
C GLU A 192 0.08 5.77 9.63
N SER A 193 0.90 6.40 8.78
CA SER A 193 2.15 5.80 8.31
C SER A 193 3.16 5.63 9.44
N THR A 194 3.76 4.45 9.53
CA THR A 194 4.90 4.19 10.43
C THR A 194 6.20 4.83 9.93
N GLY A 195 6.20 5.34 8.68
CA GLY A 195 7.33 5.97 8.03
C GLY A 195 8.30 5.00 7.36
N HIS A 196 9.24 5.57 6.62
CA HIS A 196 10.22 4.87 5.80
C HIS A 196 11.01 3.80 6.58
N GLY A 197 11.53 4.16 7.74
CA GLY A 197 12.47 3.34 8.51
C GLY A 197 11.84 2.27 9.40
N SER A 198 10.51 2.21 9.54
CA SER A 198 9.82 1.36 10.51
C SER A 198 8.88 0.36 9.80
N PRO A 199 9.31 -0.89 9.59
CA PRO A 199 8.41 -1.91 9.03
C PRO A 199 7.33 -2.28 10.07
N LEU A 200 6.13 -2.61 9.59
CA LEU A 200 5.13 -3.27 10.41
C LEU A 200 5.60 -4.70 10.74
N PRO A 201 5.15 -5.28 11.88
CA PRO A 201 5.61 -6.60 12.33
C PRO A 201 5.43 -7.74 11.31
N MET A 202 4.42 -7.64 10.44
CA MET A 202 4.12 -8.63 9.40
C MET A 202 4.91 -8.43 8.11
N LEU A 203 5.68 -7.34 7.99
CA LEU A 203 6.41 -6.99 6.79
C LEU A 203 7.86 -7.48 6.84
N ILE A 204 8.40 -7.76 5.65
CA ILE A 204 9.80 -8.16 5.48
C ILE A 204 10.72 -6.98 5.80
N HIS A 205 11.77 -7.25 6.59
CA HIS A 205 12.91 -6.37 6.75
C HIS A 205 14.17 -7.07 6.26
N GLY A 206 14.46 -6.90 5.02
CA GLY A 206 15.55 -7.47 4.26
C GLY A 206 15.46 -6.92 2.85
N GLY A 207 16.20 -7.45 1.92
CA GLY A 207 16.13 -7.00 0.54
C GLY A 207 17.06 -7.76 -0.39
N PRO A 208 16.97 -7.49 -1.69
CA PRO A 208 17.79 -8.13 -2.71
C PRO A 208 19.20 -7.54 -2.77
N GLY A 209 20.10 -8.20 -3.48
CA GLY A 209 21.43 -7.71 -3.81
C GLY A 209 22.21 -7.25 -2.59
N ARG A 210 22.65 -6.00 -2.56
CA ARG A 210 23.44 -5.40 -1.47
C ARG A 210 22.73 -5.41 -0.11
N ALA A 211 21.40 -5.42 -0.08
CA ALA A 211 20.64 -5.47 1.16
C ALA A 211 20.67 -6.85 1.85
N GLY A 212 21.08 -7.88 1.13
CA GLY A 212 21.12 -9.25 1.60
C GLY A 212 19.76 -9.91 1.68
N GLY A 213 19.66 -11.18 1.34
CA GLY A 213 18.49 -12.02 1.53
C GLY A 213 18.63 -12.88 2.79
N GLY A 214 17.61 -13.63 3.16
CA GLY A 214 17.69 -14.43 4.39
C GLY A 214 16.64 -15.52 4.56
N GLU A 215 16.18 -16.15 3.47
CA GLU A 215 15.26 -17.29 3.59
C GLU A 215 15.98 -18.63 3.49
N GLU A 216 15.46 -19.63 4.21
CA GLU A 216 15.97 -20.99 4.12
C GLU A 216 15.78 -21.60 2.72
N MET A 217 16.79 -22.33 2.28
CA MET A 217 16.89 -22.95 0.97
C MET A 217 16.36 -24.38 1.01
N GLY A 218 15.08 -24.60 0.68
CA GLY A 218 14.52 -25.95 0.60
C GLY A 218 13.06 -25.98 0.15
N GLY A 219 12.66 -26.95 -0.69
CA GLY A 219 11.30 -27.11 -1.19
C GLY A 219 10.72 -25.81 -1.78
N LYS A 220 9.48 -25.52 -1.46
CA LYS A 220 8.81 -24.27 -1.89
C LYS A 220 9.52 -23.02 -1.39
N ARG A 221 10.10 -23.03 -0.18
CA ARG A 221 10.86 -21.89 0.36
C ARG A 221 12.11 -21.59 -0.46
N GLY A 222 12.82 -22.63 -0.91
CA GLY A 222 13.98 -22.48 -1.80
C GLY A 222 13.60 -21.80 -3.11
N VAL A 223 12.48 -22.20 -3.73
CA VAL A 223 11.96 -21.54 -4.93
C VAL A 223 11.62 -20.09 -4.64
N LEU A 224 10.88 -19.82 -3.54
CA LEU A 224 10.49 -18.47 -3.15
C LEU A 224 11.70 -17.58 -2.79
N HIS A 225 12.81 -18.16 -2.32
CA HIS A 225 14.05 -17.43 -2.04
C HIS A 225 14.64 -16.79 -3.29
N TYR A 226 14.58 -17.48 -4.43
CA TYR A 226 15.03 -16.92 -5.71
C TYR A 226 14.03 -15.95 -6.35
N MET A 227 12.82 -15.84 -5.78
CA MET A 227 11.81 -14.88 -6.20
C MET A 227 11.85 -13.67 -5.27
N GLN A 228 12.05 -12.48 -5.84
CA GLN A 228 11.99 -11.25 -5.06
C GLN A 228 10.58 -11.01 -4.52
N ARG A 229 10.50 -10.81 -3.20
CA ARG A 229 9.29 -10.33 -2.52
C ARG A 229 9.50 -8.91 -2.05
N THR A 230 8.55 -8.06 -2.37
CA THR A 230 8.55 -6.66 -1.94
C THR A 230 7.28 -6.38 -1.16
N ALA A 231 7.41 -5.89 0.07
CA ALA A 231 6.27 -5.39 0.83
C ALA A 231 5.91 -3.98 0.35
N ILE A 232 4.63 -3.77 0.06
CA ILE A 232 4.11 -2.48 -0.38
C ILE A 232 3.18 -1.96 0.72
N GLN A 233 3.35 -0.70 1.10
CA GLN A 233 2.53 -0.02 2.09
C GLN A 233 1.97 1.26 1.47
N GLY A 234 0.69 1.53 1.71
CA GLY A 234 0.04 2.73 1.18
C GLY A 234 -1.43 2.80 1.60
N SER A 235 -2.16 3.79 1.12
CA SER A 235 -3.61 3.87 1.34
C SER A 235 -4.33 2.69 0.65
N PRO A 236 -5.49 2.24 1.15
CA PRO A 236 -6.25 1.18 0.48
C PRO A 236 -6.56 1.49 -0.99
N THR A 237 -6.80 2.75 -1.34
CA THR A 237 -7.03 3.20 -2.72
C THR A 237 -5.80 2.97 -3.59
N THR A 238 -4.63 3.46 -3.15
CA THR A 238 -3.37 3.28 -3.88
C THR A 238 -3.01 1.80 -4.01
N LEU A 239 -3.16 1.02 -2.92
CA LEU A 239 -2.90 -0.42 -2.96
C LEU A 239 -3.85 -1.17 -3.90
N THR A 240 -5.13 -0.79 -3.95
CA THR A 240 -6.10 -1.31 -4.93
C THR A 240 -5.60 -1.09 -6.35
N HIS A 241 -5.13 0.13 -6.65
CA HIS A 241 -4.64 0.49 -7.98
C HIS A 241 -3.38 -0.28 -8.37
N ILE A 242 -2.41 -0.39 -7.45
CA ILE A 242 -1.15 -1.12 -7.69
C ILE A 242 -1.40 -2.62 -7.89
N THR A 243 -2.19 -3.24 -7.00
CA THR A 243 -2.37 -4.70 -6.99
C THR A 243 -3.44 -5.18 -7.96
N GLN A 244 -4.26 -4.28 -8.50
CA GLN A 244 -5.47 -4.62 -9.27
C GLN A 244 -6.43 -5.54 -8.51
N GLN A 245 -6.42 -5.40 -7.16
CA GLN A 245 -7.35 -6.08 -6.26
C GLN A 245 -7.91 -5.05 -5.27
N TYR A 246 -9.22 -4.93 -5.18
CA TYR A 246 -9.86 -4.00 -4.28
C TYR A 246 -9.49 -4.32 -2.82
N GLN A 247 -8.89 -3.34 -2.16
CA GLN A 247 -8.57 -3.38 -0.74
C GLN A 247 -9.72 -2.76 0.05
N TYR A 248 -10.16 -3.44 1.12
CA TYR A 248 -11.26 -2.96 1.95
C TYR A 248 -10.94 -1.55 2.51
N GLY A 249 -11.91 -0.64 2.37
CA GLY A 249 -11.70 0.79 2.69
C GLY A 249 -11.14 1.63 1.55
N GLY A 250 -10.80 1.04 0.40
CA GLY A 250 -10.43 1.76 -0.81
C GLY A 250 -11.60 2.56 -1.39
N LYS A 251 -11.29 3.52 -2.25
CA LYS A 251 -12.30 4.34 -2.94
C LYS A 251 -13.25 3.45 -3.75
N GLN A 252 -14.53 3.69 -3.57
CA GLN A 252 -15.61 3.10 -4.34
C GLN A 252 -16.28 4.18 -5.19
N TRP A 253 -16.83 3.78 -6.32
CA TRP A 253 -17.64 4.65 -7.17
C TRP A 253 -18.78 3.88 -7.80
N GLU A 254 -19.91 4.53 -7.96
CA GLU A 254 -21.09 3.97 -8.61
C GLU A 254 -21.10 4.34 -10.09
N ASP A 255 -21.61 3.41 -10.92
CA ASP A 255 -21.95 3.65 -12.30
C ASP A 255 -23.48 3.48 -12.48
N ASN A 256 -24.04 4.23 -13.42
CA ASN A 256 -25.47 4.12 -13.77
C ASN A 256 -25.80 2.82 -14.52
N ILE A 257 -24.79 2.14 -15.05
CA ILE A 257 -24.96 0.87 -15.77
C ILE A 257 -24.77 -0.28 -14.78
N HIS A 258 -25.78 -1.13 -14.66
CA HIS A 258 -25.71 -2.32 -13.82
C HIS A 258 -24.49 -3.20 -14.23
N PRO A 259 -23.66 -3.68 -13.28
CA PRO A 259 -22.45 -4.46 -13.58
C PRO A 259 -22.68 -5.68 -14.49
N PHE A 260 -23.86 -6.33 -14.36
CA PHE A 260 -24.21 -7.49 -15.21
C PHE A 260 -24.55 -7.12 -16.67
N ARG A 261 -24.53 -5.83 -17.03
CA ARG A 261 -24.68 -5.30 -18.39
C ARG A 261 -23.34 -5.01 -19.06
N LYS A 262 -22.24 -5.11 -18.31
CA LYS A 262 -20.89 -4.81 -18.77
C LYS A 262 -20.15 -6.08 -19.15
N HIS A 263 -19.37 -6.00 -20.22
CA HIS A 263 -18.41 -7.02 -20.56
C HIS A 263 -17.21 -6.95 -19.63
N PHE A 264 -16.39 -7.98 -19.67
CA PHE A 264 -15.23 -8.11 -18.77
C PHE A 264 -14.30 -6.88 -18.77
N GLU A 265 -14.02 -6.31 -19.95
CA GLU A 265 -13.13 -5.14 -20.10
C GLU A 265 -13.74 -3.85 -19.53
N GLU A 266 -15.07 -3.71 -19.60
CA GLU A 266 -15.80 -2.51 -19.17
C GLU A 266 -15.91 -2.39 -17.65
N LEU A 267 -15.74 -3.50 -16.93
CA LEU A 267 -15.75 -3.53 -15.48
C LEU A 267 -14.44 -2.97 -14.91
N LYS A 268 -14.54 -2.16 -13.87
CA LYS A 268 -13.39 -1.53 -13.22
C LYS A 268 -13.28 -1.96 -11.75
N ILE A 269 -12.06 -2.18 -11.27
CA ILE A 269 -11.81 -2.51 -9.86
C ILE A 269 -12.27 -1.35 -8.97
N GLY A 270 -13.05 -1.67 -7.92
CA GLY A 270 -13.65 -0.67 -7.02
C GLY A 270 -15.00 -0.13 -7.49
N GLU A 271 -15.43 -0.43 -8.72
CA GLU A 271 -16.79 -0.13 -9.18
C GLU A 271 -17.80 -0.86 -8.31
N THR A 272 -18.78 -0.12 -7.79
CA THR A 272 -19.72 -0.59 -6.79
C THR A 272 -21.14 -0.36 -7.26
N TYR A 273 -22.00 -1.35 -7.04
CA TYR A 273 -23.45 -1.25 -7.24
C TYR A 273 -24.15 -1.39 -5.89
N ILE A 274 -25.05 -0.46 -5.59
CA ILE A 274 -25.87 -0.47 -4.38
C ILE A 274 -27.28 -0.92 -4.77
N THR A 275 -27.75 -1.99 -4.12
CA THR A 275 -29.05 -2.59 -4.47
C THR A 275 -30.22 -1.90 -3.81
N ALA A 276 -31.43 -2.21 -4.29
CA ALA A 276 -32.64 -2.04 -3.49
C ALA A 276 -32.53 -2.83 -2.18
N LYS A 277 -33.34 -2.47 -1.18
CA LYS A 277 -33.32 -3.09 0.16
C LYS A 277 -34.48 -4.07 0.32
N HIS A 278 -34.32 -5.02 1.23
CA HIS A 278 -35.36 -5.98 1.61
C HIS A 278 -35.52 -6.04 3.12
N THR A 279 -36.75 -5.87 3.62
CA THR A 279 -37.05 -6.10 5.04
C THR A 279 -37.35 -7.57 5.26
N VAL A 280 -36.53 -8.21 6.10
CA VAL A 280 -36.66 -9.62 6.46
C VAL A 280 -37.93 -9.82 7.30
N LYS A 281 -38.74 -10.80 6.93
CA LYS A 281 -40.00 -11.13 7.59
C LYS A 281 -39.94 -12.53 8.20
N GLU A 282 -40.81 -12.80 9.19
CA GLU A 282 -41.00 -14.14 9.73
C GLU A 282 -41.30 -15.19 8.64
N ALA A 283 -42.10 -14.80 7.65
CA ALA A 283 -42.41 -15.67 6.52
C ALA A 283 -41.18 -16.04 5.68
N ASP A 284 -40.18 -15.17 5.57
CA ASP A 284 -38.94 -15.44 4.83
C ASP A 284 -38.17 -16.57 5.51
N ILE A 285 -38.06 -16.54 6.85
CA ILE A 285 -37.39 -17.56 7.65
C ILE A 285 -38.10 -18.91 7.50
N THR A 286 -39.42 -18.92 7.69
CA THR A 286 -40.22 -20.16 7.60
C THR A 286 -40.17 -20.76 6.18
N ASN A 287 -40.31 -19.94 5.15
CA ASN A 287 -40.24 -20.41 3.77
C ASN A 287 -38.84 -20.96 3.45
N PHE A 288 -37.79 -20.31 3.93
CA PHE A 288 -36.42 -20.80 3.70
C PHE A 288 -36.15 -22.12 4.42
N ALA A 289 -36.64 -22.26 5.67
CA ALA A 289 -36.57 -23.53 6.39
C ALA A 289 -37.26 -24.67 5.62
N ASN A 290 -38.44 -24.40 5.07
CA ASN A 290 -39.20 -25.40 4.27
C ASN A 290 -38.45 -25.81 2.99
N VAL A 291 -37.77 -24.86 2.31
CA VAL A 291 -37.03 -25.15 1.07
C VAL A 291 -35.68 -25.83 1.36
N SER A 292 -34.97 -25.37 2.39
CA SER A 292 -33.63 -25.86 2.73
C SER A 292 -33.60 -27.12 3.58
N GLY A 293 -34.68 -27.36 4.35
CA GLY A 293 -34.72 -28.36 5.40
C GLY A 293 -33.99 -27.97 6.70
N ASP A 294 -33.45 -26.75 6.79
CA ASP A 294 -32.74 -26.24 7.95
C ASP A 294 -33.74 -25.73 9.00
N ASN A 295 -34.12 -26.64 9.89
CA ASN A 295 -35.02 -26.38 11.01
C ASN A 295 -34.24 -26.18 12.34
N PHE A 296 -33.01 -25.67 12.31
CA PHE A 296 -32.24 -25.39 13.49
C PHE A 296 -33.04 -24.51 14.47
N TYR A 297 -32.99 -24.84 15.78
CA TYR A 297 -33.85 -24.23 16.78
C TYR A 297 -33.80 -22.69 16.79
N ALA A 298 -32.63 -22.12 16.60
CA ALA A 298 -32.45 -20.66 16.61
C ALA A 298 -33.25 -19.92 15.50
N HIS A 299 -33.65 -20.66 14.45
CA HIS A 299 -34.49 -20.14 13.36
C HIS A 299 -35.99 -20.37 13.60
N MET A 300 -36.34 -21.48 14.29
CA MET A 300 -37.71 -21.99 14.29
C MET A 300 -38.40 -21.94 15.66
N ASP A 301 -37.66 -21.96 16.76
CA ASP A 301 -38.23 -22.09 18.12
C ASP A 301 -37.81 -20.90 19.01
N ALA A 302 -38.72 -19.95 19.20
CA ALA A 302 -38.47 -18.81 20.06
C ALA A 302 -38.36 -19.16 21.54
N THR A 303 -38.86 -20.33 21.98
CA THR A 303 -38.83 -20.74 23.39
C THR A 303 -37.51 -21.39 23.79
N SER A 304 -36.69 -21.80 22.84
CA SER A 304 -35.39 -22.44 23.03
C SER A 304 -34.21 -21.48 23.02
N LEU A 305 -34.43 -20.17 23.10
CA LEU A 305 -33.38 -19.16 22.97
C LEU A 305 -32.77 -18.71 24.30
N ASP A 306 -33.37 -19.09 25.43
CA ASP A 306 -32.86 -18.74 26.77
C ASP A 306 -31.42 -19.26 26.95
N GLY A 307 -30.51 -18.38 27.37
CA GLY A 307 -29.10 -18.71 27.59
C GLY A 307 -28.28 -18.76 26.29
N THR A 308 -28.85 -18.40 25.16
CA THR A 308 -28.12 -18.26 23.88
C THR A 308 -27.65 -16.81 23.65
N ILE A 309 -26.90 -16.60 22.54
CA ILE A 309 -26.45 -15.27 22.09
C ILE A 309 -27.54 -14.52 21.30
N PHE A 310 -28.71 -15.11 21.07
CA PHE A 310 -29.75 -14.57 20.21
C PHE A 310 -30.87 -13.91 21.04
N GLU A 311 -31.29 -12.74 20.61
CA GLU A 311 -32.39 -11.96 21.21
C GLU A 311 -33.78 -12.39 20.70
N GLY A 312 -33.81 -13.18 19.63
CA GLY A 312 -35.02 -13.66 18.97
C GLY A 312 -34.69 -14.65 17.87
N ARG A 313 -35.70 -15.17 17.18
CA ARG A 313 -35.45 -16.06 16.02
C ARG A 313 -34.62 -15.33 14.97
N VAL A 314 -33.48 -15.90 14.60
CA VAL A 314 -32.51 -15.31 13.67
C VAL A 314 -32.73 -15.88 12.27
N ALA A 315 -32.55 -15.03 11.24
CA ALA A 315 -32.58 -15.48 9.87
C ALA A 315 -31.39 -16.42 9.55
N HIS A 316 -31.62 -17.44 8.76
CA HIS A 316 -30.58 -18.35 8.30
C HIS A 316 -29.50 -17.56 7.55
N GLY A 317 -28.24 -17.84 7.82
CA GLY A 317 -27.13 -17.20 7.09
C GLY A 317 -27.22 -17.43 5.58
N TYR A 318 -27.54 -18.65 5.18
CA TYR A 318 -27.74 -18.97 3.75
C TYR A 318 -28.95 -18.29 3.11
N PHE A 319 -30.00 -18.00 3.90
CA PHE A 319 -31.08 -17.12 3.43
C PHE A 319 -30.57 -15.72 3.11
N ILE A 320 -29.79 -15.13 4.02
CA ILE A 320 -29.20 -13.79 3.81
C ILE A 320 -28.33 -13.77 2.54
N LEU A 321 -27.48 -14.79 2.34
CA LEU A 321 -26.66 -14.91 1.15
C LEU A 321 -27.50 -15.08 -0.12
N SER A 322 -28.51 -15.95 -0.11
CA SER A 322 -29.41 -16.17 -1.23
C SER A 322 -30.23 -14.91 -1.56
N LYS A 323 -30.71 -14.21 -0.55
CA LYS A 323 -31.43 -12.95 -0.71
C LYS A 323 -30.51 -11.86 -1.28
N ALA A 324 -29.28 -11.77 -0.79
CA ALA A 324 -28.26 -10.86 -1.34
C ALA A 324 -28.04 -11.14 -2.84
N ALA A 325 -27.88 -12.41 -3.23
CA ALA A 325 -27.76 -12.79 -4.64
C ALA A 325 -28.97 -12.32 -5.48
N GLY A 326 -30.17 -12.48 -4.97
CA GLY A 326 -31.39 -11.99 -5.64
C GLY A 326 -31.47 -10.47 -5.75
N LEU A 327 -30.87 -9.73 -4.81
CA LEU A 327 -30.87 -8.27 -4.82
C LEU A 327 -29.87 -7.70 -5.85
N PHE A 328 -28.71 -8.30 -6.05
CA PHE A 328 -27.70 -7.77 -6.98
C PHE A 328 -27.77 -8.35 -8.39
N VAL A 329 -28.58 -9.36 -8.67
CA VAL A 329 -28.69 -9.92 -10.01
C VAL A 329 -29.54 -9.03 -10.94
N ASP A 330 -29.11 -8.88 -12.20
CA ASP A 330 -30.00 -8.43 -13.29
C ASP A 330 -30.54 -9.66 -14.01
N ALA A 331 -31.86 -9.84 -13.95
CA ALA A 331 -32.53 -11.01 -14.52
C ALA A 331 -32.50 -11.09 -16.06
N ARG A 332 -32.17 -9.99 -16.74
CA ARG A 332 -32.12 -9.95 -18.21
C ARG A 332 -30.81 -10.58 -18.73
N LYS A 333 -30.88 -11.23 -19.89
CA LYS A 333 -29.69 -11.78 -20.56
C LYS A 333 -28.65 -10.68 -20.81
N GLY A 334 -27.42 -10.93 -20.41
CA GLY A 334 -26.28 -10.00 -20.52
C GLY A 334 -24.94 -10.73 -20.69
N PRO A 335 -23.82 -10.01 -20.53
CA PRO A 335 -22.48 -10.58 -20.63
C PRO A 335 -22.12 -11.58 -19.53
N VAL A 336 -22.78 -11.56 -18.38
CA VAL A 336 -22.59 -12.55 -17.31
C VAL A 336 -23.13 -13.89 -17.77
N LEU A 337 -22.26 -14.89 -17.84
CA LEU A 337 -22.57 -16.24 -18.34
C LEU A 337 -23.14 -17.12 -17.22
N LEU A 338 -22.54 -17.06 -16.03
CA LEU A 338 -22.98 -17.83 -14.86
C LEU A 338 -22.36 -17.30 -13.55
N ASN A 339 -22.97 -17.68 -12.44
CA ASN A 339 -22.36 -17.62 -11.13
C ASN A 339 -21.39 -18.82 -11.01
N TYR A 340 -20.09 -18.53 -10.85
CA TYR A 340 -19.03 -19.52 -10.91
C TYR A 340 -18.69 -20.13 -9.56
N GLY A 341 -18.85 -19.36 -8.49
CA GLY A 341 -18.51 -19.84 -7.15
C GLY A 341 -18.65 -18.80 -6.06
N LEU A 342 -18.34 -19.23 -4.86
CA LEU A 342 -18.34 -18.45 -3.63
C LEU A 342 -17.07 -18.71 -2.85
N ASP A 343 -16.34 -17.65 -2.52
CA ASP A 343 -15.18 -17.67 -1.65
C ASP A 343 -15.46 -16.81 -0.41
N GLU A 344 -14.80 -17.09 0.70
CA GLU A 344 -14.71 -16.22 1.89
C GLU A 344 -16.07 -15.69 2.37
N CYS A 345 -16.99 -16.55 2.79
CA CYS A 345 -18.24 -16.12 3.39
C CYS A 345 -18.15 -16.03 4.92
N ARG A 346 -18.61 -14.92 5.51
CA ARG A 346 -18.76 -14.72 6.95
C ARG A 346 -20.07 -14.02 7.25
N PHE A 347 -20.80 -14.54 8.26
CA PHE A 347 -21.94 -13.90 8.87
C PHE A 347 -21.44 -13.23 10.17
N VAL A 348 -21.43 -11.91 10.18
CA VAL A 348 -20.76 -11.13 11.24
C VAL A 348 -21.72 -10.56 12.27
N LYS A 349 -23.02 -10.51 11.95
CA LYS A 349 -24.07 -10.01 12.81
C LYS A 349 -25.36 -10.78 12.56
N PRO A 350 -26.13 -11.19 13.61
CA PRO A 350 -27.43 -11.83 13.41
C PRO A 350 -28.41 -10.87 12.77
N VAL A 351 -29.29 -11.39 11.91
CA VAL A 351 -30.37 -10.64 11.27
C VAL A 351 -31.72 -11.17 11.78
N TYR A 352 -32.51 -10.28 12.32
CA TYR A 352 -33.82 -10.60 12.91
C TYR A 352 -34.97 -10.16 11.98
N PRO A 353 -36.17 -10.75 12.11
CA PRO A 353 -37.37 -10.23 11.47
C PRO A 353 -37.58 -8.75 11.80
N GLY A 354 -37.93 -7.96 10.78
CA GLY A 354 -38.06 -6.51 10.88
C GLY A 354 -36.79 -5.74 10.47
N MET A 355 -35.62 -6.35 10.47
CA MET A 355 -34.41 -5.71 9.95
C MET A 355 -34.45 -5.62 8.43
N THR A 356 -33.89 -4.54 7.92
CA THR A 356 -33.85 -4.28 6.46
C THR A 356 -32.41 -4.38 5.97
N ILE A 357 -32.17 -5.26 5.00
CA ILE A 357 -30.84 -5.49 4.41
C ILE A 357 -30.76 -4.91 3.01
N GLY A 358 -29.57 -4.44 2.65
CA GLY A 358 -29.15 -4.06 1.30
C GLY A 358 -27.78 -4.65 0.99
N VAL A 359 -27.33 -4.52 -0.24
CA VAL A 359 -26.02 -5.05 -0.68
C VAL A 359 -25.22 -3.94 -1.37
N LYS A 360 -23.94 -3.85 -0.99
CA LYS A 360 -22.91 -3.21 -1.78
C LYS A 360 -22.12 -4.29 -2.51
N PHE A 361 -22.14 -4.21 -3.81
CA PHE A 361 -21.58 -5.20 -4.72
C PHE A 361 -20.42 -4.57 -5.48
N THR A 362 -19.17 -4.84 -5.05
CA THR A 362 -17.97 -4.15 -5.53
C THR A 362 -17.09 -5.08 -6.35
N CYS A 363 -16.67 -4.64 -7.53
CA CYS A 363 -15.70 -5.36 -8.36
C CYS A 363 -14.35 -5.43 -7.61
N LYS A 364 -14.01 -6.63 -7.09
CA LYS A 364 -12.83 -6.87 -6.26
C LYS A 364 -11.60 -7.22 -7.10
N GLU A 365 -11.77 -8.07 -8.11
CA GLU A 365 -10.67 -8.57 -8.94
C GLU A 365 -11.18 -9.07 -10.28
N LYS A 366 -10.34 -8.97 -11.30
CA LYS A 366 -10.64 -9.45 -12.67
C LYS A 366 -9.54 -10.41 -13.12
N ILE A 367 -9.91 -11.64 -13.47
CA ILE A 367 -8.98 -12.69 -13.91
C ILE A 367 -9.33 -13.08 -15.34
N SER A 368 -8.50 -12.64 -16.28
CA SER A 368 -8.66 -13.04 -17.70
C SER A 368 -8.41 -14.54 -17.85
N GLN A 369 -9.24 -15.21 -18.62
CA GLN A 369 -9.03 -16.60 -19.01
C GLN A 369 -8.64 -16.71 -20.47
N GLU A 370 -7.76 -17.66 -20.76
CA GLU A 370 -7.45 -18.08 -22.13
C GLU A 370 -8.58 -18.96 -22.67
N LYS A 371 -8.85 -18.88 -23.96
CA LYS A 371 -9.76 -19.79 -24.64
C LYS A 371 -9.16 -21.20 -24.63
N ARG A 372 -10.00 -22.22 -24.45
CA ARG A 372 -9.58 -23.63 -24.49
C ARG A 372 -9.36 -24.13 -25.91
N ASP A 373 -10.15 -23.60 -26.83
CA ASP A 373 -10.14 -23.88 -28.27
C ASP A 373 -10.79 -22.69 -29.03
N GLU A 374 -10.84 -22.78 -30.37
CA GLU A 374 -11.40 -21.73 -31.22
C GLU A 374 -12.91 -21.51 -31.01
N GLU A 375 -13.64 -22.55 -30.58
CA GLU A 375 -15.09 -22.47 -30.37
C GLU A 375 -15.44 -21.91 -28.96
N ASP A 376 -14.46 -21.87 -28.02
CA ASP A 376 -14.71 -21.40 -26.66
C ASP A 376 -15.03 -19.89 -26.64
N ILE A 377 -15.97 -19.51 -25.78
CA ILE A 377 -16.32 -18.10 -25.54
C ILE A 377 -15.16 -17.41 -24.80
N ALA A 378 -14.60 -16.35 -25.37
CA ALA A 378 -13.62 -15.53 -24.67
C ALA A 378 -14.27 -14.87 -23.45
N LYS A 379 -13.71 -15.13 -22.27
CA LYS A 379 -14.30 -14.82 -20.96
C LYS A 379 -13.25 -14.54 -19.91
N GLY A 380 -13.68 -14.05 -18.78
CA GLY A 380 -12.89 -13.94 -17.57
C GLY A 380 -13.74 -14.16 -16.33
N ILE A 381 -13.07 -14.38 -15.20
CA ILE A 381 -13.70 -14.47 -13.90
C ILE A 381 -13.62 -13.08 -13.24
N VAL A 382 -14.74 -12.62 -12.75
CA VAL A 382 -14.81 -11.40 -11.93
C VAL A 382 -15.16 -11.81 -10.51
N ARG A 383 -14.32 -11.41 -9.55
CA ARG A 383 -14.54 -11.60 -8.12
C ARG A 383 -15.20 -10.35 -7.57
N TRP A 384 -16.27 -10.53 -6.85
CA TRP A 384 -17.09 -9.45 -6.29
C TRP A 384 -17.07 -9.51 -4.77
N LEU A 385 -16.73 -8.39 -4.14
CA LEU A 385 -16.98 -8.20 -2.72
C LEU A 385 -18.49 -7.93 -2.54
N VAL A 386 -19.15 -8.80 -1.81
CA VAL A 386 -20.56 -8.69 -1.43
C VAL A 386 -20.59 -8.29 0.04
N ASP A 387 -20.90 -7.03 0.30
CA ASP A 387 -21.10 -6.50 1.64
C ASP A 387 -22.61 -6.32 1.86
N VAL A 388 -23.20 -7.21 2.66
CA VAL A 388 -24.61 -7.14 3.05
C VAL A 388 -24.70 -6.31 4.32
N TYR A 389 -25.39 -5.20 4.26
CA TYR A 389 -25.52 -4.26 5.37
C TYR A 389 -26.99 -4.09 5.82
N ASP A 390 -27.19 -3.76 7.09
CA ASP A 390 -28.50 -3.51 7.66
C ASP A 390 -28.98 -2.07 7.46
N GLN A 391 -30.11 -1.71 8.03
CA GLN A 391 -30.70 -0.37 7.96
C GLN A 391 -29.84 0.72 8.61
N THR A 392 -28.91 0.37 9.48
CA THR A 392 -27.98 1.30 10.13
C THR A 392 -26.69 1.50 9.32
N GLY A 393 -26.49 0.67 8.30
CA GLY A 393 -25.28 0.66 7.47
C GLY A 393 -24.18 -0.28 7.99
N GLU A 394 -24.46 -1.05 9.06
CA GLU A 394 -23.53 -2.04 9.59
C GLU A 394 -23.54 -3.32 8.76
N THR A 395 -22.35 -3.88 8.49
CA THR A 395 -22.20 -5.15 7.78
C THR A 395 -22.79 -6.30 8.60
N VAL A 396 -23.69 -7.08 8.00
CA VAL A 396 -24.29 -8.29 8.59
C VAL A 396 -23.71 -9.57 7.99
N ALA A 397 -23.28 -9.52 6.73
CA ALA A 397 -22.58 -10.60 6.07
C ALA A 397 -21.63 -10.05 5.01
N ILE A 398 -20.50 -10.73 4.85
CA ILE A 398 -19.51 -10.40 3.83
C ILE A 398 -19.11 -11.67 3.09
N ALA A 399 -19.03 -11.57 1.77
CA ALA A 399 -18.63 -12.71 0.93
C ALA A 399 -17.88 -12.23 -0.31
N THR A 400 -17.14 -13.13 -0.94
CA THR A 400 -16.61 -12.94 -2.30
C THR A 400 -17.32 -13.92 -3.22
N ILE A 401 -18.10 -13.42 -4.18
CA ILE A 401 -18.70 -14.27 -5.22
C ILE A 401 -17.93 -14.14 -6.52
N LEU A 402 -17.99 -15.19 -7.33
CA LEU A 402 -17.32 -15.27 -8.61
C LEU A 402 -18.34 -15.38 -9.72
N THR A 403 -18.23 -14.51 -10.72
CA THR A 403 -19.03 -14.63 -11.95
C THR A 403 -18.13 -14.83 -13.15
N MET A 404 -18.58 -15.61 -14.10
CA MET A 404 -17.94 -15.73 -15.40
C MET A 404 -18.55 -14.72 -16.35
N VAL A 405 -17.73 -13.86 -16.93
CA VAL A 405 -18.16 -12.71 -17.73
C VAL A 405 -17.52 -12.78 -19.12
N LYS A 406 -18.35 -12.61 -20.15
CA LYS A 406 -17.94 -12.58 -21.54
C LYS A 406 -17.07 -11.36 -21.84
N LYS A 407 -16.01 -11.55 -22.64
CA LYS A 407 -15.18 -10.47 -23.16
C LYS A 407 -15.86 -9.76 -24.35
N LEU A 408 -15.47 -8.51 -24.59
CA LEU A 408 -15.89 -7.75 -25.78
C LEU A 408 -15.33 -8.40 -27.05
N ASN A 409 -14.03 -8.60 -27.07
CA ASN A 409 -13.37 -9.29 -28.18
C ASN A 409 -13.50 -10.82 -27.98
N GLN A 410 -13.95 -11.50 -29.02
CA GLN A 410 -14.13 -12.96 -29.04
C GLN A 410 -13.06 -13.68 -29.88
N GLU A 411 -12.12 -12.93 -30.46
CA GLU A 411 -10.99 -13.47 -31.20
C GLU A 411 -9.95 -14.16 -30.31
#